data_ea9122156ff0570b8d509ee2260a14ba
#
_entry.id   ea9122156ff0570b8d509ee2260a14ba
#
_cell.length_a   1.000
_cell.length_b   1.000
_cell.length_c   1.000
_cell.angle_alpha   90.00
_cell.angle_beta   90.00
_cell.angle_gamma   90.00
#
_symmetry.space_group_name_H-M   'P 1'
#
loop_
_entity.id
_entity.type
_entity.pdbx_description
1 polymer ?
#
loop_
_entity_poly.entity_id
_entity_poly.type
_entity_poly.pdbx_seq_one_letter_code
_entity_poly.pdbx_strand_id
1 'polypeptide(L)'
;MKKAFSLILVALFSTVFALAQETVTYQPAQYPAGMGELHKFIAQNLRADARLFSQMEKEGIKEVTATFGLIIDSKGKLVAIDLIQTSHPKFNENHFKKLISLLQKEEFIPGTINGEPAATSIVIKDFTTGTMGSPLMVPGMNFSFLRSLIN
;
A
#
# COMPACT_ATOMS: atom_id res chain seq x y z
N MET A 1 49.28 -23.80 -29.52
CA MET A 1 48.87 -22.39 -29.46
C MET A 1 47.36 -22.16 -29.62
N LYS A 2 46.61 -22.90 -30.43
CA LYS A 2 45.13 -22.71 -30.62
C LYS A 2 44.26 -23.02 -29.37
N LYS A 3 44.70 -23.95 -28.51
CA LYS A 3 43.91 -24.32 -27.28
C LYS A 3 44.04 -23.32 -26.13
N ALA A 4 45.16 -22.59 -26.03
CA ALA A 4 45.35 -21.57 -24.99
C ALA A 4 44.51 -20.30 -25.26
N PHE A 5 44.32 -19.95 -26.53
CA PHE A 5 43.54 -18.78 -26.92
C PHE A 5 42.04 -18.94 -26.64
N SER A 6 41.52 -20.18 -26.78
CA SER A 6 40.12 -20.48 -26.50
C SER A 6 39.79 -20.39 -25.00
N LEU A 7 40.71 -20.75 -24.11
CA LEU A 7 40.53 -20.67 -22.65
C LEU A 7 40.53 -19.23 -22.14
N ILE A 8 41.34 -18.36 -22.73
CA ILE A 8 41.39 -16.93 -22.36
C ILE A 8 40.11 -16.20 -22.80
N LEU A 9 39.55 -16.57 -23.95
CA LEU A 9 38.32 -15.96 -24.45
C LEU A 9 37.11 -16.34 -23.59
N VAL A 10 37.02 -17.58 -23.10
CA VAL A 10 35.94 -18.03 -22.21
C VAL A 10 36.05 -17.38 -20.82
N ALA A 11 37.26 -17.17 -20.31
CA ALA A 11 37.48 -16.48 -19.03
C ALA A 11 37.10 -14.98 -19.08
N LEU A 12 37.38 -14.33 -20.22
CA LEU A 12 36.96 -12.92 -20.44
C LEU A 12 35.44 -12.76 -20.56
N PHE A 13 34.75 -13.73 -21.20
CA PHE A 13 33.29 -13.68 -21.29
C PHE A 13 32.61 -13.91 -19.94
N SER A 14 33.15 -14.76 -19.07
CA SER A 14 32.56 -14.98 -17.73
C SER A 14 32.74 -13.80 -16.79
N THR A 15 33.78 -12.98 -16.94
CA THR A 15 33.95 -11.77 -16.11
C THR A 15 33.05 -10.62 -16.52
N VAL A 16 32.62 -10.52 -17.78
CA VAL A 16 31.71 -9.49 -18.26
C VAL A 16 30.26 -9.75 -17.78
N PHE A 17 29.85 -11.01 -17.64
CA PHE A 17 28.52 -11.36 -17.12
C PHE A 17 28.37 -11.15 -15.61
N ALA A 18 29.45 -11.17 -14.85
CA ALA A 18 29.42 -10.96 -13.40
C ALA A 18 29.27 -9.47 -12.98
N LEU A 19 29.48 -8.53 -13.91
CA LEU A 19 29.42 -7.08 -13.63
C LEU A 19 28.05 -6.43 -13.91
N ALA A 20 27.04 -7.19 -14.35
CA ALA A 20 25.80 -6.63 -14.86
C ALA A 20 24.57 -6.88 -13.96
N GLN A 21 24.73 -7.35 -12.74
CA GLN A 21 23.62 -7.36 -11.76
C GLN A 21 23.73 -6.16 -10.83
N GLU A 22 23.36 -4.98 -11.34
CA GLU A 22 23.00 -3.88 -10.45
C GLU A 22 21.78 -4.32 -9.65
N THR A 23 21.98 -4.64 -8.38
CA THR A 23 20.89 -4.91 -7.44
C THR A 23 20.18 -3.59 -7.19
N VAL A 24 19.03 -3.40 -7.81
CA VAL A 24 18.18 -2.23 -7.54
C VAL A 24 17.74 -2.29 -6.08
N THR A 25 18.19 -1.34 -5.28
CA THR A 25 17.76 -1.19 -3.89
C THR A 25 16.48 -0.36 -3.88
N TYR A 26 15.38 -0.95 -3.41
CA TYR A 26 14.09 -0.29 -3.29
C TYR A 26 13.70 -0.14 -1.82
N GLN A 27 13.32 1.06 -1.41
CA GLN A 27 12.72 1.34 -0.11
C GLN A 27 11.38 2.04 -0.33
N PRO A 28 10.26 1.47 0.16
CA PRO A 28 8.96 2.11 0.03
C PRO A 28 8.87 3.37 0.88
N ALA A 29 7.99 4.29 0.49
CA ALA A 29 7.62 5.43 1.33
C ALA A 29 7.08 4.95 2.69
N GLN A 30 7.17 5.82 3.71
CA GLN A 30 6.73 5.50 5.06
C GLN A 30 5.85 6.62 5.63
N TYR A 31 4.88 6.26 6.45
CA TYR A 31 4.15 7.23 7.26
C TYR A 31 4.96 7.53 8.52
N PRO A 32 5.23 8.81 8.87
CA PRO A 32 6.15 9.15 9.97
C PRO A 32 5.75 8.56 11.33
N ALA A 33 4.46 8.49 11.61
CA ALA A 33 3.93 7.89 12.84
C ALA A 33 3.84 6.35 12.77
N GLY A 34 4.29 5.73 11.66
CA GLY A 34 4.27 4.29 11.44
C GLY A 34 2.96 3.76 10.86
N MET A 35 3.01 2.52 10.38
CA MET A 35 1.89 1.88 9.66
C MET A 35 0.64 1.69 10.53
N GLY A 36 0.79 1.46 11.83
CA GLY A 36 -0.35 1.32 12.75
C GLY A 36 -1.19 2.60 12.83
N GLU A 37 -0.55 3.76 12.94
CA GLU A 37 -1.23 5.05 12.97
C GLU A 37 -1.82 5.40 11.60
N LEU A 38 -1.14 5.08 10.50
CA LEU A 38 -1.71 5.22 9.17
C LEU A 38 -2.99 4.40 9.00
N HIS A 39 -2.99 3.14 9.43
CA HIS A 39 -4.18 2.28 9.39
C HIS A 39 -5.33 2.85 10.21
N LYS A 40 -5.07 3.36 11.42
CA LYS A 40 -6.09 4.03 12.24
C LYS A 40 -6.65 5.25 11.54
N PHE A 41 -5.78 6.09 10.98
CA PHE A 41 -6.18 7.28 10.24
C PHE A 41 -7.10 6.92 9.07
N ILE A 42 -6.72 5.91 8.28
CA ILE A 42 -7.52 5.41 7.16
C ILE A 42 -8.87 4.87 7.67
N ALA A 43 -8.88 4.03 8.69
CA ALA A 43 -10.10 3.45 9.25
C ALA A 43 -11.09 4.50 9.78
N GLN A 44 -10.60 5.60 10.32
CA GLN A 44 -11.44 6.71 10.80
C GLN A 44 -12.01 7.57 9.67
N ASN A 45 -11.30 7.68 8.55
CA ASN A 45 -11.61 8.64 7.50
C ASN A 45 -12.13 8.01 6.19
N LEU A 46 -11.79 6.76 5.92
CA LEU A 46 -12.33 5.99 4.79
C LEU A 46 -13.64 5.32 5.22
N ARG A 47 -14.75 5.92 4.84
CA ARG A 47 -16.09 5.36 5.09
C ARG A 47 -16.78 5.10 3.76
N ALA A 48 -17.41 3.97 3.66
CA ALA A 48 -18.36 3.72 2.60
C ALA A 48 -19.49 4.77 2.66
N ASP A 49 -19.95 5.24 1.52
CA ASP A 49 -21.07 6.18 1.48
C ASP A 49 -22.41 5.46 1.75
N ALA A 50 -23.44 6.23 2.04
CA ALA A 50 -24.76 5.69 2.35
C ALA A 50 -25.37 4.87 1.20
N ARG A 51 -24.97 5.14 -0.06
CA ARG A 51 -25.45 4.40 -1.23
C ARG A 51 -24.83 3.01 -1.29
N LEU A 52 -23.53 2.92 -1.02
CA LEU A 52 -22.85 1.63 -0.94
C LEU A 52 -23.43 0.80 0.20
N PHE A 53 -23.64 1.38 1.39
CA PHE A 53 -24.26 0.68 2.51
C PHE A 53 -25.66 0.15 2.18
N SER A 54 -26.55 1.01 1.64
CA SER A 54 -27.90 0.60 1.25
C SER A 54 -27.90 -0.53 0.23
N GLN A 55 -26.91 -0.58 -0.64
CA GLN A 55 -26.80 -1.63 -1.61
C GLN A 55 -26.26 -2.92 -1.00
N MET A 56 -25.22 -2.83 -0.18
CA MET A 56 -24.70 -3.98 0.56
C MET A 56 -25.79 -4.67 1.39
N GLU A 57 -26.64 -3.88 2.09
CA GLU A 57 -27.79 -4.41 2.83
C GLU A 57 -28.77 -5.16 1.93
N LYS A 58 -29.12 -4.59 0.77
CA LYS A 58 -30.01 -5.24 -0.21
C LYS A 58 -29.44 -6.55 -0.76
N GLU A 59 -28.13 -6.63 -0.90
CA GLU A 59 -27.41 -7.79 -1.42
C GLU A 59 -27.01 -8.79 -0.30
N GLY A 60 -27.30 -8.47 0.97
CA GLY A 60 -26.91 -9.29 2.13
C GLY A 60 -25.41 -9.31 2.37
N ILE A 61 -24.68 -8.32 1.86
CA ILE A 61 -23.23 -8.19 2.04
C ILE A 61 -22.95 -7.43 3.32
N LYS A 62 -22.20 -8.04 4.22
CA LYS A 62 -21.88 -7.45 5.53
C LYS A 62 -20.63 -6.59 5.51
N GLU A 63 -19.67 -6.89 4.66
CA GLU A 63 -18.38 -6.21 4.59
C GLU A 63 -17.85 -6.16 3.16
N VAL A 64 -17.05 -5.15 2.89
CA VAL A 64 -16.28 -5.01 1.66
C VAL A 64 -14.81 -4.97 2.04
N THR A 65 -14.00 -5.77 1.35
CA THR A 65 -12.54 -5.72 1.46
C THR A 65 -11.95 -5.01 0.26
N ALA A 66 -10.88 -4.26 0.48
CA ALA A 66 -10.17 -3.57 -0.57
C ALA A 66 -8.65 -3.60 -0.31
N THR A 67 -7.89 -3.71 -1.39
CA THR A 67 -6.45 -3.48 -1.42
C THR A 67 -6.19 -2.26 -2.28
N PHE A 68 -5.45 -1.29 -1.77
CA PHE A 68 -5.14 -0.06 -2.51
C PHE A 68 -3.75 0.46 -2.18
N GLY A 69 -3.16 1.22 -3.10
CA GLY A 69 -1.86 1.84 -2.98
C GLY A 69 -1.96 3.35 -2.75
N LEU A 70 -1.24 3.86 -1.75
CA LEU A 70 -1.01 5.30 -1.58
C LEU A 70 0.24 5.67 -2.36
N ILE A 71 0.12 6.44 -3.43
CA ILE A 71 1.24 6.85 -4.27
C ILE A 71 1.84 8.13 -3.70
N ILE A 72 3.08 8.03 -3.23
CA ILE A 72 3.84 9.11 -2.61
C ILE A 72 4.94 9.55 -3.57
N ASP A 73 5.03 10.85 -3.85
CA ASP A 73 6.07 11.39 -4.71
C ASP A 73 7.45 11.46 -4.02
N SER A 74 8.47 11.86 -4.77
CA SER A 74 9.84 12.01 -4.27
C SER A 74 10.01 13.12 -3.21
N LYS A 75 8.98 13.94 -2.99
CA LYS A 75 8.94 15.00 -1.97
C LYS A 75 8.15 14.58 -0.72
N GLY A 76 7.66 13.34 -0.67
CA GLY A 76 6.86 12.85 0.45
C GLY A 76 5.40 13.32 0.43
N LYS A 77 4.85 13.70 -0.73
CA LYS A 77 3.44 14.10 -0.84
C LYS A 77 2.60 13.01 -1.49
N LEU A 78 1.40 12.79 -0.95
CA LEU A 78 0.42 11.91 -1.58
C LEU A 78 -0.08 12.55 -2.87
N VAL A 79 0.08 11.85 -4.00
CA VAL A 79 -0.39 12.30 -5.32
C VAL A 79 -1.64 11.57 -5.78
N ALA A 80 -1.82 10.30 -5.40
CA ALA A 80 -2.98 9.50 -5.76
C ALA A 80 -3.22 8.34 -4.78
N ILE A 81 -4.43 7.79 -4.81
CA ILE A 81 -4.75 6.46 -4.25
C ILE A 81 -5.22 5.60 -5.41
N ASP A 82 -4.60 4.45 -5.60
CA ASP A 82 -4.90 3.48 -6.64
C ASP A 82 -5.61 2.27 -6.04
N LEU A 83 -6.83 1.97 -6.51
CA LEU A 83 -7.60 0.81 -6.08
C LEU A 83 -7.14 -0.43 -6.84
N ILE A 84 -6.35 -1.28 -6.19
CA ILE A 84 -5.77 -2.49 -6.79
C ILE A 84 -6.80 -3.61 -6.88
N GLN A 85 -7.57 -3.82 -5.81
CA GLN A 85 -8.56 -4.90 -5.72
C GLN A 85 -9.69 -4.51 -4.76
N THR A 86 -10.90 -4.98 -5.06
CA THR A 86 -12.04 -4.87 -4.15
C THR A 86 -12.94 -6.10 -4.27
N SER A 87 -13.57 -6.48 -3.17
CA SER A 87 -14.57 -7.56 -3.14
C SER A 87 -15.95 -7.12 -3.64
N HIS A 88 -16.18 -5.82 -3.83
CA HIS A 88 -17.47 -5.28 -4.29
C HIS A 88 -17.27 -4.22 -5.38
N PRO A 89 -17.86 -4.38 -6.58
CA PRO A 89 -17.57 -3.53 -7.74
C PRO A 89 -18.01 -2.07 -7.58
N LYS A 90 -18.92 -1.79 -6.64
CA LYS A 90 -19.35 -0.40 -6.36
C LYS A 90 -18.49 0.32 -5.36
N PHE A 91 -17.61 -0.37 -4.64
CA PHE A 91 -16.55 0.26 -3.90
C PHE A 91 -15.46 0.64 -4.91
N ASN A 92 -15.34 1.91 -5.19
CA ASN A 92 -14.49 2.44 -6.25
C ASN A 92 -13.72 3.68 -5.77
N GLU A 93 -12.93 4.27 -6.64
CA GLU A 93 -12.04 5.40 -6.35
C GLU A 93 -12.76 6.63 -5.75
N ASN A 94 -14.05 6.80 -5.99
CA ASN A 94 -14.80 7.92 -5.43
C ASN A 94 -14.85 7.89 -3.89
N HIS A 95 -14.76 6.71 -3.28
CA HIS A 95 -14.73 6.56 -1.83
C HIS A 95 -13.45 7.12 -1.20
N PHE A 96 -12.37 7.25 -1.98
CA PHE A 96 -11.10 7.79 -1.49
C PHE A 96 -11.02 9.32 -1.53
N LYS A 97 -11.94 10.03 -2.16
CA LYS A 97 -11.85 11.51 -2.34
C LYS A 97 -11.61 12.27 -1.03
N LYS A 98 -12.35 11.92 0.02
CA LYS A 98 -12.17 12.53 1.33
C LYS A 98 -10.82 12.14 1.94
N LEU A 99 -10.45 10.86 1.83
CA LEU A 99 -9.18 10.36 2.36
C LEU A 99 -8.00 11.03 1.65
N ILE A 100 -8.04 11.16 0.32
CA ILE A 100 -7.02 11.87 -0.46
C ILE A 100 -6.85 13.30 0.06
N SER A 101 -7.94 14.06 0.22
CA SER A 101 -7.89 15.46 0.66
C SER A 101 -7.32 15.63 2.08
N LEU A 102 -7.44 14.62 2.91
CA LEU A 102 -6.87 14.61 4.26
C LEU A 102 -5.39 14.21 4.22
N LEU A 103 -5.06 13.12 3.55
CA LEU A 103 -3.67 12.62 3.47
C LEU A 103 -2.74 13.54 2.66
N GLN A 104 -3.27 14.35 1.75
CA GLN A 104 -2.47 15.38 1.05
C GLN A 104 -1.91 16.47 1.98
N LYS A 105 -2.48 16.62 3.17
CA LYS A 105 -2.00 17.55 4.20
C LYS A 105 -0.89 16.94 5.06
N GLU A 106 -0.75 15.63 5.02
CA GLU A 106 0.28 14.90 5.75
C GLU A 106 1.61 14.93 4.98
N GLU A 107 2.70 14.77 5.71
CA GLU A 107 4.03 14.60 5.14
C GLU A 107 4.50 13.17 5.36
N PHE A 108 4.84 12.49 4.27
CA PHE A 108 5.39 11.16 4.28
C PHE A 108 6.92 11.21 4.16
N ILE A 109 7.58 10.20 4.64
CA ILE A 109 8.98 9.95 4.33
C ILE A 109 9.00 9.36 2.91
N PRO A 110 9.63 10.01 1.91
CA PRO A 110 9.65 9.50 0.54
C PRO A 110 10.39 8.16 0.46
N GLY A 111 9.97 7.31 -0.44
CA GLY A 111 10.72 6.09 -0.73
C GLY A 111 11.95 6.40 -1.58
N THR A 112 12.83 5.40 -1.73
CA THR A 112 14.04 5.54 -2.53
C THR A 112 14.20 4.38 -3.51
N ILE A 113 14.85 4.68 -4.65
CA ILE A 113 15.35 3.72 -5.60
C ILE A 113 16.85 3.98 -5.74
N ASN A 114 17.68 2.99 -5.43
CA ASN A 114 19.14 3.13 -5.39
C ASN A 114 19.65 4.27 -4.50
N GLY A 115 18.92 4.53 -3.39
CA GLY A 115 19.25 5.60 -2.44
C GLY A 115 18.73 6.99 -2.82
N GLU A 116 18.22 7.19 -4.04
CA GLU A 116 17.66 8.46 -4.49
C GLU A 116 16.16 8.55 -4.21
N PRO A 117 15.64 9.69 -3.71
CA PRO A 117 14.21 9.88 -3.50
C PRO A 117 13.41 9.65 -4.79
N ALA A 118 12.43 8.78 -4.73
CA ALA A 118 11.62 8.40 -5.88
C ALA A 118 10.14 8.29 -5.50
N ALA A 119 9.28 8.39 -6.50
CA ALA A 119 7.87 8.08 -6.31
C ALA A 119 7.71 6.58 -6.02
N THR A 120 7.06 6.27 -4.90
CA THR A 120 6.84 4.89 -4.45
C THR A 120 5.44 4.75 -3.87
N SER A 121 5.02 3.52 -3.58
CA SER A 121 3.69 3.28 -3.00
C SER A 121 3.76 2.61 -1.64
N ILE A 122 2.79 2.97 -0.78
CA ILE A 122 2.47 2.22 0.44
C ILE A 122 1.23 1.40 0.14
N VAL A 123 1.33 0.08 0.18
CA VAL A 123 0.20 -0.82 -0.12
C VAL A 123 -0.55 -1.17 1.16
N ILE A 124 -1.84 -0.84 1.20
CA ILE A 124 -2.78 -1.22 2.25
C ILE A 124 -3.53 -2.45 1.77
N LYS A 125 -3.25 -3.60 2.38
CA LYS A 125 -3.87 -4.88 2.02
C LYS A 125 -5.08 -5.16 2.90
N ASP A 126 -6.09 -5.79 2.29
CA ASP A 126 -7.25 -6.37 2.97
C ASP A 126 -7.95 -5.40 3.94
N PHE A 127 -7.97 -4.11 3.57
CA PHE A 127 -8.73 -3.11 4.32
C PHE A 127 -10.21 -3.48 4.26
N THR A 128 -10.83 -3.62 5.43
CA THR A 128 -12.22 -4.02 5.52
C THR A 128 -13.08 -2.85 6.00
N THR A 129 -14.16 -2.57 5.28
CA THR A 129 -15.21 -1.64 5.72
C THR A 129 -16.55 -2.39 5.77
N GLY A 130 -17.26 -2.23 6.88
CA GLY A 130 -18.53 -2.94 7.11
C GLY A 130 -19.75 -2.03 7.05
N THR A 131 -20.94 -2.65 7.11
CA THR A 131 -22.21 -1.96 7.33
C THR A 131 -22.27 -1.34 8.72
N MET A 132 -23.14 -0.35 8.92
CA MET A 132 -23.37 0.26 10.25
C MET A 132 -23.63 -0.83 11.30
N GLY A 133 -22.73 -0.96 12.28
CA GLY A 133 -22.78 -1.98 13.32
C GLY A 133 -21.71 -3.06 13.26
N SER A 134 -20.98 -3.18 12.15
CA SER A 134 -19.77 -4.03 12.12
C SER A 134 -18.58 -3.22 12.64
N PRO A 135 -17.82 -3.74 13.63
CA PRO A 135 -16.60 -3.09 14.04
C PRO A 135 -15.63 -3.05 12.86
N LEU A 136 -15.00 -1.89 12.62
CA LEU A 136 -13.94 -1.75 11.62
C LEU A 136 -12.81 -2.71 11.98
N MET A 137 -12.68 -3.80 11.23
CA MET A 137 -11.56 -4.71 11.39
C MET A 137 -10.33 -4.09 10.72
N VAL A 138 -9.40 -3.62 11.54
CA VAL A 138 -8.05 -3.31 11.07
C VAL A 138 -7.25 -4.61 11.11
N PRO A 139 -6.70 -5.12 9.99
CA PRO A 139 -5.86 -6.30 10.00
C PRO A 139 -4.73 -6.14 11.02
N GLY A 140 -4.62 -7.06 11.97
CA GLY A 140 -3.58 -7.02 13.02
C GLY A 140 -3.99 -6.40 14.36
N MET A 141 -5.19 -5.82 14.51
CA MET A 141 -5.70 -5.43 15.83
C MET A 141 -6.39 -6.60 16.53
N ASN A 142 -5.82 -7.02 17.64
CA ASN A 142 -6.42 -8.02 18.51
C ASN A 142 -7.55 -7.39 19.35
N PHE A 143 -8.79 -7.82 19.15
CA PHE A 143 -10.01 -7.27 19.78
C PHE A 143 -10.03 -7.35 21.31
N SER A 144 -9.13 -8.10 21.94
CA SER A 144 -9.02 -8.17 23.39
C SER A 144 -8.70 -6.83 24.05
N PHE A 145 -8.02 -5.93 23.31
CA PHE A 145 -7.61 -4.62 23.82
C PHE A 145 -8.78 -3.60 23.88
N LEU A 146 -9.70 -3.66 22.92
CA LEU A 146 -10.85 -2.74 22.91
C LEU A 146 -11.89 -3.06 24.00
N ARG A 147 -11.98 -4.31 24.43
CA ARG A 147 -12.89 -4.74 25.50
C ARG A 147 -12.46 -4.24 26.88
N SER A 148 -11.18 -3.97 27.09
CA SER A 148 -10.63 -3.46 28.36
C SER A 148 -10.79 -1.94 28.53
N LEU A 149 -11.21 -1.21 27.49
CA LEU A 149 -11.43 0.25 27.55
C LEU A 149 -12.89 0.64 27.75
N ILE A 150 -13.82 -0.35 27.77
CA ILE A 150 -15.28 -0.12 27.88
C ILE A 150 -15.83 -0.65 29.24
N ASN A 151 -14.99 -1.29 30.06
CA ASN A 151 -15.24 -1.65 31.45
C ASN A 151 -14.35 -0.75 32.33
#